data_2f626b68b20fd809eea8ade7b2f3cac6
#
_entry.id   2f626b68b20fd809eea8ade7b2f3cac6
#
_cell.length_a   1.000
_cell.length_b   1.000
_cell.length_c   1.000
_cell.angle_alpha   90.00
_cell.angle_beta   90.00
_cell.angle_gamma   90.00
#
_symmetry.space_group_name_H-M   'P 1'
#
loop_
_entity.id
_entity.type
_entity.pdbx_description
1 polymer ?
#
loop_
_entity_poly.entity_id
_entity_poly.type
_entity_poly.pdbx_seq_one_letter_code
_entity_poly.pdbx_strand_id
1 'polypeptide(L)'
;MTLEERIRAELNPAQAEAVLVNDRPQLILAGAGSGKTRVLTWKIAWLIGGLGRRPGEIVALTFTNKAAREMRERAEKLMGQSAPHWMGTFHGICARILRSDAGYLGYGDAFTIYDDDDQRKVIAEACALLSIKTPTPDVFRRIISSCKNKDQGPEDLAAAFDPVSKNAAKVFEHYRKALKAADAMDFDDLLLNVLDLFRRFPEREEAWRARFAYVLIDEYQDTNSVQYQIVKRLATHGRIMVVGDDDQSIYSWRGADIQNILDFEKDYPGAHVVKLEQNYRSTANILKVAGSVIRRNKGRKAKEIWTAEPAGDPVSVWNEDDEGLESRRCAGVAKEALAQAKSIAVLYRTNSQSRSLEEAMRRDGVPYVMIGGTRFYDRAEVKDAISWLRLLVNPKDFRALERAAQAPRRGIGEKTLDLYRQAAEWKHGGDLVEALCDVPPEGVRGNKAGGMGQILRKWQWALKEEVGLSDIVERAVVESGLEAALEAEGTDESHERLSNLQELVSGAADYAERNPDGGLKGFLEEVALVSDADSKDSSGKAAVLMTLHNSKGLEFDVVCLAGCEEGLFPLLRQDGGPEALEEERRLFYVGTTRARKKLHILNARVRTRFGIRDACIPSRFLDEMDLDAVVF
;
A
#
# COMPACT_ATOMS: atom_id res chain seq x y z
N MET A 1 -29.71 7.06 -34.06
CA MET A 1 -28.44 6.28 -34.00
C MET A 1 -28.68 5.16 -33.02
N THR A 2 -28.57 3.92 -33.46
CA THR A 2 -28.68 2.74 -32.58
C THR A 2 -27.54 2.70 -31.59
N LEU A 3 -27.63 1.90 -30.52
CA LEU A 3 -26.55 1.75 -29.55
C LEU A 3 -25.31 1.15 -30.22
N GLU A 4 -25.46 0.23 -31.16
CA GLU A 4 -24.36 -0.34 -31.93
C GLU A 4 -23.65 0.72 -32.80
N GLU A 5 -24.41 1.56 -33.49
CA GLU A 5 -23.86 2.69 -34.27
C GLU A 5 -23.06 3.65 -33.37
N ARG A 6 -23.54 3.92 -32.15
CA ARG A 6 -22.84 4.73 -31.18
C ARG A 6 -21.54 4.06 -30.73
N ILE A 7 -21.54 2.76 -30.43
CA ILE A 7 -20.35 1.99 -30.05
C ILE A 7 -19.28 2.11 -31.15
N ARG A 8 -19.68 1.93 -32.41
CA ARG A 8 -18.76 2.01 -33.55
C ARG A 8 -18.23 3.42 -33.84
N ALA A 9 -19.00 4.45 -33.49
CA ALA A 9 -18.62 5.85 -33.67
C ALA A 9 -17.74 6.40 -32.54
N GLU A 10 -18.00 5.99 -31.30
CA GLU A 10 -17.34 6.55 -30.11
C GLU A 10 -16.13 5.73 -29.64
N LEU A 11 -16.01 4.46 -30.02
CA LEU A 11 -14.92 3.57 -29.65
C LEU A 11 -14.00 3.29 -30.85
N ASN A 12 -12.73 3.04 -30.58
CA ASN A 12 -11.84 2.55 -31.63
C ASN A 12 -12.22 1.10 -32.04
N PRO A 13 -11.72 0.58 -33.20
CA PRO A 13 -12.12 -0.74 -33.68
C PRO A 13 -11.94 -1.88 -32.67
N ALA A 14 -10.81 -1.94 -31.95
CA ALA A 14 -10.55 -2.97 -30.96
C ALA A 14 -11.46 -2.84 -29.73
N GLN A 15 -11.72 -1.61 -29.25
CA GLN A 15 -12.66 -1.36 -28.16
C GLN A 15 -14.09 -1.74 -28.57
N ALA A 16 -14.53 -1.40 -29.80
CA ALA A 16 -15.85 -1.75 -30.32
C ALA A 16 -16.00 -3.27 -30.48
N GLU A 17 -14.97 -3.96 -30.98
CA GLU A 17 -14.92 -5.41 -31.06
C GLU A 17 -15.09 -6.05 -29.66
N ALA A 18 -14.32 -5.62 -28.66
CA ALA A 18 -14.43 -6.10 -27.30
C ALA A 18 -15.84 -5.95 -26.72
N VAL A 19 -16.52 -4.83 -27.01
CA VAL A 19 -17.88 -4.58 -26.52
C VAL A 19 -18.91 -5.45 -27.24
N LEU A 20 -18.82 -5.61 -28.56
CA LEU A 20 -19.84 -6.24 -29.38
C LEU A 20 -19.81 -7.77 -29.39
N VAL A 21 -18.66 -8.41 -29.17
CA VAL A 21 -18.55 -9.87 -29.03
C VAL A 21 -19.19 -10.33 -27.71
N ASN A 22 -20.06 -11.37 -27.74
CA ASN A 22 -20.82 -11.82 -26.57
C ASN A 22 -21.04 -13.34 -26.50
N ASP A 23 -20.60 -14.06 -27.49
CA ASP A 23 -20.89 -15.49 -27.71
C ASP A 23 -19.83 -16.42 -27.09
N ARG A 24 -18.75 -15.86 -26.57
CA ARG A 24 -17.61 -16.62 -26.05
C ARG A 24 -16.89 -15.87 -24.92
N PRO A 25 -16.04 -16.56 -24.12
CA PRO A 25 -15.17 -15.92 -23.12
C PRO A 25 -14.26 -14.89 -23.78
N GLN A 26 -14.02 -13.77 -23.09
CA GLN A 26 -13.19 -12.70 -23.60
C GLN A 26 -12.06 -12.35 -22.62
N LEU A 27 -10.85 -12.25 -23.15
CA LEU A 27 -9.69 -11.67 -22.48
C LEU A 27 -9.32 -10.36 -23.17
N ILE A 28 -9.45 -9.26 -22.46
CA ILE A 28 -9.06 -7.94 -22.94
C ILE A 28 -7.73 -7.57 -22.33
N LEU A 29 -6.68 -7.72 -23.13
CA LEU A 29 -5.31 -7.31 -22.76
C LEU A 29 -5.17 -5.82 -23.05
N ALA A 30 -5.24 -5.02 -22.00
CA ALA A 30 -5.39 -3.58 -22.14
C ALA A 30 -4.20 -2.85 -21.53
N GLY A 31 -3.35 -2.25 -22.34
CA GLY A 31 -2.23 -1.45 -21.86
C GLY A 31 -2.63 -0.27 -20.98
N ALA A 32 -1.64 0.36 -20.33
CA ALA A 32 -1.88 1.57 -19.58
C ALA A 32 -2.55 2.64 -20.47
N GLY A 33 -3.56 3.35 -19.94
CA GLY A 33 -4.23 4.44 -20.66
C GLY A 33 -5.01 4.04 -21.91
N SER A 34 -5.29 2.75 -22.15
CA SER A 34 -6.01 2.25 -23.34
C SER A 34 -7.55 2.27 -23.23
N GLY A 35 -8.08 2.72 -22.09
CA GLY A 35 -9.52 2.82 -21.87
C GLY A 35 -10.19 1.55 -21.33
N LYS A 36 -9.50 0.74 -20.50
CA LYS A 36 -10.05 -0.45 -19.81
C LYS A 36 -11.46 -0.23 -19.27
N THR A 37 -11.61 0.72 -18.36
CA THR A 37 -12.90 1.04 -17.72
C THR A 37 -13.96 1.53 -18.72
N ARG A 38 -13.52 2.21 -19.80
CA ARG A 38 -14.42 2.65 -20.87
C ARG A 38 -15.04 1.44 -21.59
N VAL A 39 -14.25 0.46 -21.95
CA VAL A 39 -14.73 -0.78 -22.59
C VAL A 39 -15.70 -1.53 -21.67
N LEU A 40 -15.39 -1.67 -20.36
CA LEU A 40 -16.29 -2.32 -19.41
C LEU A 40 -17.63 -1.59 -19.27
N THR A 41 -17.62 -0.26 -19.17
CA THR A 41 -18.88 0.51 -19.06
C THR A 41 -19.73 0.42 -20.32
N TRP A 42 -19.12 0.48 -21.51
CA TRP A 42 -19.83 0.26 -22.78
C TRP A 42 -20.33 -1.19 -22.92
N LYS A 43 -19.58 -2.17 -22.40
CA LYS A 43 -20.04 -3.57 -22.37
C LYS A 43 -21.31 -3.73 -21.53
N ILE A 44 -21.36 -3.12 -20.35
CA ILE A 44 -22.55 -3.12 -19.50
C ILE A 44 -23.73 -2.48 -20.24
N ALA A 45 -23.52 -1.31 -20.84
CA ALA A 45 -24.55 -0.64 -21.61
C ALA A 45 -25.05 -1.48 -22.81
N TRP A 46 -24.14 -2.18 -23.49
CA TRP A 46 -24.49 -3.07 -24.60
C TRP A 46 -25.27 -4.30 -24.14
N LEU A 47 -24.86 -4.95 -23.04
CA LEU A 47 -25.59 -6.10 -22.50
C LEU A 47 -27.02 -5.74 -22.13
N ILE A 48 -27.27 -4.56 -21.56
CA ILE A 48 -28.59 -4.11 -21.13
C ILE A 48 -29.38 -3.53 -22.30
N GLY A 49 -28.86 -2.51 -22.97
CA GLY A 49 -29.57 -1.74 -23.97
C GLY A 49 -29.56 -2.38 -25.36
N GLY A 50 -28.52 -3.14 -25.72
CA GLY A 50 -28.37 -3.81 -27.01
C GLY A 50 -28.93 -5.23 -27.01
N LEU A 51 -28.60 -6.00 -25.95
CA LEU A 51 -28.99 -7.42 -25.87
C LEU A 51 -30.20 -7.69 -24.94
N GLY A 52 -30.77 -6.66 -24.33
CA GLY A 52 -31.95 -6.77 -23.47
C GLY A 52 -31.74 -7.57 -22.18
N ARG A 53 -30.47 -7.67 -21.67
CA ARG A 53 -30.20 -8.35 -20.43
C ARG A 53 -30.70 -7.54 -19.24
N ARG A 54 -31.28 -8.22 -18.26
CA ARG A 54 -31.73 -7.54 -17.04
C ARG A 54 -30.50 -7.11 -16.21
N PRO A 55 -30.51 -5.90 -15.60
CA PRO A 55 -29.40 -5.44 -14.78
C PRO A 55 -28.98 -6.43 -13.66
N GLY A 56 -29.95 -7.19 -13.10
CA GLY A 56 -29.68 -8.19 -12.06
C GLY A 56 -28.97 -9.47 -12.54
N GLU A 57 -28.83 -9.66 -13.87
CA GLU A 57 -28.14 -10.80 -14.50
C GLU A 57 -26.65 -10.52 -14.76
N ILE A 58 -26.18 -9.29 -14.48
CA ILE A 58 -24.81 -8.88 -14.75
C ILE A 58 -24.10 -8.66 -13.42
N VAL A 59 -22.98 -9.37 -13.20
CA VAL A 59 -22.04 -9.09 -12.11
C VAL A 59 -20.79 -8.44 -12.67
N ALA A 60 -20.38 -7.31 -12.07
CA ALA A 60 -19.17 -6.58 -12.45
C ALA A 60 -18.27 -6.39 -11.22
N LEU A 61 -17.09 -7.00 -11.26
CA LEU A 61 -16.13 -7.07 -10.16
C LEU A 61 -14.96 -6.14 -10.42
N THR A 62 -14.56 -5.39 -9.40
CA THR A 62 -13.39 -4.53 -9.42
C THR A 62 -12.51 -4.77 -8.19
N PHE A 63 -11.31 -4.19 -8.19
CA PHE A 63 -10.38 -4.35 -7.08
C PHE A 63 -10.61 -3.34 -5.94
N THR A 64 -11.05 -2.10 -6.26
CA THR A 64 -11.23 -1.03 -5.27
C THR A 64 -12.63 -0.43 -5.28
N ASN A 65 -13.09 0.04 -4.11
CA ASN A 65 -14.38 0.74 -3.99
C ASN A 65 -14.45 2.01 -4.86
N LYS A 66 -13.32 2.70 -5.05
CA LYS A 66 -13.22 3.86 -5.93
C LYS A 66 -13.49 3.47 -7.38
N ALA A 67 -12.83 2.43 -7.88
CA ALA A 67 -13.05 1.92 -9.25
C ALA A 67 -14.50 1.45 -9.46
N ALA A 68 -15.07 0.76 -8.46
CA ALA A 68 -16.47 0.32 -8.51
C ALA A 68 -17.45 1.50 -8.62
N ARG A 69 -17.22 2.57 -7.84
CA ARG A 69 -18.02 3.79 -7.87
C ARG A 69 -17.89 4.51 -9.21
N GLU A 70 -16.67 4.74 -9.68
CA GLU A 70 -16.43 5.38 -10.98
C GLU A 70 -17.05 4.60 -12.15
N MET A 71 -16.91 3.27 -12.14
CA MET A 71 -17.51 2.41 -13.16
C MET A 71 -19.03 2.54 -13.13
N ARG A 72 -19.65 2.57 -11.95
CA ARG A 72 -21.10 2.74 -11.77
C ARG A 72 -21.58 4.07 -12.31
N GLU A 73 -20.96 5.18 -11.88
CA GLU A 73 -21.32 6.54 -12.32
C GLU A 73 -21.21 6.70 -13.84
N ARG A 74 -20.16 6.14 -14.45
CA ARG A 74 -19.95 6.16 -15.90
C ARG A 74 -21.00 5.32 -16.65
N ALA A 75 -21.35 4.14 -16.11
CA ALA A 75 -22.37 3.28 -16.70
C ALA A 75 -23.75 3.95 -16.61
N GLU A 76 -24.11 4.54 -15.48
CA GLU A 76 -25.38 5.28 -15.30
C GLU A 76 -25.49 6.46 -16.25
N LYS A 77 -24.41 7.26 -16.36
CA LYS A 77 -24.37 8.38 -17.31
C LYS A 77 -24.52 7.93 -18.76
N LEU A 78 -23.92 6.78 -19.13
CA LEU A 78 -23.98 6.24 -20.49
C LEU A 78 -25.37 5.69 -20.84
N MET A 79 -26.02 5.02 -19.89
CA MET A 79 -27.31 4.37 -20.08
C MET A 79 -28.51 5.30 -19.82
N GLY A 80 -28.34 6.39 -19.08
CA GLY A 80 -29.42 7.24 -18.60
C GLY A 80 -30.36 6.57 -17.59
N GLN A 81 -29.89 5.49 -16.96
CA GLN A 81 -30.63 4.71 -15.94
C GLN A 81 -29.67 4.12 -14.93
N SER A 82 -30.21 3.59 -13.82
CA SER A 82 -29.40 3.01 -12.74
C SER A 82 -28.53 1.85 -13.21
N ALA A 83 -27.31 1.80 -12.72
CA ALA A 83 -26.36 0.72 -12.99
C ALA A 83 -26.80 -0.62 -12.35
N PRO A 84 -26.25 -1.75 -12.80
CA PRO A 84 -26.49 -3.05 -12.18
C PRO A 84 -26.22 -3.05 -10.68
N HIS A 85 -27.12 -3.67 -9.90
CA HIS A 85 -26.96 -3.79 -8.46
C HIS A 85 -25.69 -4.58 -8.06
N TRP A 86 -25.30 -5.57 -8.87
CA TRP A 86 -24.16 -6.47 -8.64
C TRP A 86 -22.86 -5.90 -9.24
N MET A 87 -22.63 -4.61 -9.06
CA MET A 87 -21.36 -3.94 -9.35
C MET A 87 -20.66 -3.56 -8.04
N GLY A 88 -19.41 -4.01 -7.85
CA GLY A 88 -18.67 -3.77 -6.62
C GLY A 88 -17.31 -4.43 -6.59
N THR A 89 -16.68 -4.37 -5.41
CA THR A 89 -15.46 -5.13 -5.16
C THR A 89 -15.78 -6.61 -4.94
N PHE A 90 -14.79 -7.50 -5.11
CA PHE A 90 -14.94 -8.91 -4.79
C PHE A 90 -15.52 -9.13 -3.39
N HIS A 91 -14.94 -8.51 -2.36
CA HIS A 91 -15.42 -8.61 -0.99
C HIS A 91 -16.87 -8.11 -0.82
N GLY A 92 -17.20 -6.98 -1.45
CA GLY A 92 -18.56 -6.43 -1.37
C GLY A 92 -19.61 -7.32 -2.02
N ILE A 93 -19.29 -7.97 -3.14
CA ILE A 93 -20.19 -8.92 -3.80
C ILE A 93 -20.29 -10.22 -3.01
N CYS A 94 -19.17 -10.75 -2.52
CA CYS A 94 -19.16 -11.95 -1.66
C CYS A 94 -19.95 -11.74 -0.37
N ALA A 95 -19.80 -10.59 0.28
CA ALA A 95 -20.60 -10.24 1.46
C ALA A 95 -22.12 -10.25 1.14
N ARG A 96 -22.54 -9.73 -0.01
CA ARG A 96 -23.97 -9.76 -0.43
C ARG A 96 -24.47 -11.18 -0.71
N ILE A 97 -23.64 -12.04 -1.32
CA ILE A 97 -23.96 -13.46 -1.51
C ILE A 97 -24.15 -14.12 -0.14
N LEU A 98 -23.24 -13.91 0.79
CA LEU A 98 -23.31 -14.47 2.14
C LEU A 98 -24.50 -13.93 2.95
N ARG A 99 -24.85 -12.64 2.81
CA ARG A 99 -26.07 -12.10 3.48
C ARG A 99 -27.34 -12.88 3.06
N SER A 100 -27.37 -13.46 1.87
CA SER A 100 -28.48 -14.31 1.40
C SER A 100 -28.33 -15.77 1.87
N ASP A 101 -27.10 -16.29 1.92
CA ASP A 101 -26.86 -17.73 1.97
C ASP A 101 -26.00 -18.21 3.15
N ALA A 102 -25.56 -17.32 4.06
CA ALA A 102 -24.69 -17.67 5.19
C ALA A 102 -25.31 -18.75 6.12
N GLY A 103 -26.64 -18.85 6.13
CA GLY A 103 -27.36 -19.89 6.87
C GLY A 103 -26.97 -21.33 6.49
N TYR A 104 -26.61 -21.58 5.23
CA TYR A 104 -26.11 -22.88 4.77
C TYR A 104 -24.77 -23.25 5.43
N LEU A 105 -23.97 -22.23 5.78
CA LEU A 105 -22.70 -22.39 6.49
C LEU A 105 -22.86 -22.30 8.00
N GLY A 106 -24.09 -22.11 8.50
CA GLY A 106 -24.40 -21.98 9.91
C GLY A 106 -23.98 -20.63 10.51
N TYR A 107 -24.00 -19.55 9.72
CA TYR A 107 -23.92 -18.16 10.17
C TYR A 107 -25.29 -17.49 10.05
N GLY A 108 -25.51 -16.45 10.85
CA GLY A 108 -26.67 -15.57 10.69
C GLY A 108 -26.54 -14.70 9.44
N ASP A 109 -27.67 -14.15 8.99
CA ASP A 109 -27.68 -13.16 7.88
C ASP A 109 -27.12 -11.81 8.30
N ALA A 110 -27.06 -11.54 9.60
CA ALA A 110 -26.51 -10.32 10.20
C ALA A 110 -25.09 -10.48 10.75
N PHE A 111 -24.32 -11.50 10.30
CA PHE A 111 -22.94 -11.73 10.76
C PHE A 111 -22.11 -10.44 10.77
N THR A 112 -21.19 -10.32 11.73
CA THR A 112 -20.27 -9.18 11.84
C THR A 112 -19.07 -9.37 10.94
N ILE A 113 -18.58 -8.29 10.32
CA ILE A 113 -17.31 -8.29 9.57
C ILE A 113 -16.24 -7.69 10.47
N TYR A 114 -15.25 -8.49 10.85
CA TYR A 114 -14.14 -8.06 11.71
C TYR A 114 -13.06 -7.37 10.88
N ASP A 115 -12.64 -6.20 11.38
CA ASP A 115 -11.50 -5.48 10.83
C ASP A 115 -10.16 -6.01 11.37
N ASP A 116 -9.05 -5.37 10.96
CA ASP A 116 -7.70 -5.76 11.37
C ASP A 116 -7.48 -5.68 12.89
N ASP A 117 -8.11 -4.71 13.58
CA ASP A 117 -7.99 -4.55 15.02
C ASP A 117 -8.77 -5.64 15.78
N ASP A 118 -9.95 -5.98 15.29
CA ASP A 118 -10.75 -7.08 15.85
C ASP A 118 -10.02 -8.43 15.66
N GLN A 119 -9.50 -8.69 14.46
CA GLN A 119 -8.70 -9.88 14.17
C GLN A 119 -7.49 -10.00 15.11
N ARG A 120 -6.75 -8.90 15.29
CA ARG A 120 -5.56 -8.86 16.16
C ARG A 120 -5.92 -9.19 17.62
N LYS A 121 -7.03 -8.68 18.13
CA LYS A 121 -7.51 -8.99 19.49
C LYS A 121 -7.83 -10.47 19.66
N VAL A 122 -8.62 -11.05 18.77
CA VAL A 122 -8.99 -12.47 18.83
C VAL A 122 -7.76 -13.38 18.72
N ILE A 123 -6.82 -13.04 17.82
CA ILE A 123 -5.57 -13.80 17.69
C ILE A 123 -4.70 -13.66 18.95
N ALA A 124 -4.64 -12.47 19.56
CA ALA A 124 -3.91 -12.28 20.82
C ALA A 124 -4.51 -13.09 21.97
N GLU A 125 -5.84 -13.17 22.06
CA GLU A 125 -6.55 -14.04 23.02
C GLU A 125 -6.24 -15.52 22.77
N ALA A 126 -6.23 -15.97 21.52
CA ALA A 126 -5.85 -17.33 21.15
C ALA A 126 -4.39 -17.64 21.54
N CYS A 127 -3.46 -16.72 21.30
CA CYS A 127 -2.05 -16.85 21.72
C CYS A 127 -1.92 -16.95 23.25
N ALA A 128 -2.63 -16.12 23.99
CA ALA A 128 -2.64 -16.13 25.45
C ALA A 128 -3.16 -17.47 26.00
N LEU A 129 -4.28 -17.97 25.46
CA LEU A 129 -4.89 -19.23 25.85
C LEU A 129 -3.96 -20.43 25.58
N LEU A 130 -3.29 -20.42 24.45
CA LEU A 130 -2.33 -21.47 24.04
C LEU A 130 -0.95 -21.30 24.67
N SER A 131 -0.73 -20.26 25.51
CA SER A 131 0.57 -19.91 26.10
C SER A 131 1.69 -19.68 25.07
N ILE A 132 1.34 -19.22 23.87
CA ILE A 132 2.29 -18.90 22.79
C ILE A 132 2.69 -17.43 22.91
N LYS A 133 3.97 -17.17 23.16
CA LYS A 133 4.48 -15.79 23.33
C LYS A 133 5.20 -15.27 22.10
N THR A 134 5.72 -16.15 21.27
CA THR A 134 6.48 -15.83 20.06
C THR A 134 6.11 -16.76 18.93
N PRO A 135 5.99 -16.26 17.69
CA PRO A 135 6.01 -14.87 17.28
C PRO A 135 4.80 -14.05 17.78
N THR A 136 4.76 -12.75 17.48
CA THR A 136 3.67 -11.85 17.90
C THR A 136 2.33 -12.19 17.23
N PRO A 137 1.19 -11.76 17.80
CA PRO A 137 -0.13 -11.96 17.17
C PRO A 137 -0.23 -11.44 15.73
N ASP A 138 0.48 -10.37 15.38
CA ASP A 138 0.48 -9.81 14.03
C ASP A 138 1.16 -10.74 13.01
N VAL A 139 2.20 -11.46 13.42
CA VAL A 139 2.83 -12.48 12.57
C VAL A 139 1.84 -13.60 12.29
N PHE A 140 1.13 -14.10 13.32
CA PHE A 140 0.10 -15.14 13.13
C PHE A 140 -1.05 -14.64 12.25
N ARG A 141 -1.52 -13.38 12.44
CA ARG A 141 -2.56 -12.79 11.59
C ARG A 141 -2.18 -12.87 10.11
N ARG A 142 -0.93 -12.51 9.75
CA ARG A 142 -0.47 -12.55 8.36
C ARG A 142 -0.28 -13.96 7.82
N ILE A 143 0.23 -14.88 8.63
CA ILE A 143 0.32 -16.30 8.22
C ILE A 143 -1.09 -16.81 7.93
N ILE A 144 -2.05 -16.54 8.81
CA ILE A 144 -3.46 -16.94 8.65
C ILE A 144 -4.05 -16.33 7.39
N SER A 145 -3.90 -15.01 7.19
CA SER A 145 -4.39 -14.32 5.99
C SER A 145 -3.74 -14.87 4.71
N SER A 146 -2.41 -15.08 4.72
CA SER A 146 -1.71 -15.71 3.58
C SER A 146 -2.25 -17.10 3.25
N CYS A 147 -2.53 -17.92 4.26
CA CYS A 147 -3.13 -19.25 4.05
C CYS A 147 -4.54 -19.13 3.47
N LYS A 148 -5.38 -18.26 4.05
CA LYS A 148 -6.74 -18.00 3.56
C LYS A 148 -6.73 -17.57 2.09
N ASN A 149 -5.85 -16.65 1.70
CA ASN A 149 -5.73 -16.17 0.32
C ASN A 149 -5.23 -17.22 -0.67
N LYS A 150 -4.60 -18.29 -0.18
CA LYS A 150 -4.17 -19.47 -0.96
C LYS A 150 -5.15 -20.64 -0.88
N ASP A 151 -6.30 -20.46 -0.22
CA ASP A 151 -7.28 -21.53 0.01
C ASP A 151 -6.71 -22.70 0.85
N GLN A 152 -5.89 -22.35 1.86
CA GLN A 152 -5.26 -23.27 2.78
C GLN A 152 -5.85 -23.14 4.19
N GLY A 153 -5.91 -24.26 4.92
CA GLY A 153 -6.43 -24.32 6.28
C GLY A 153 -5.34 -24.53 7.35
N PRO A 154 -5.76 -24.64 8.63
CA PRO A 154 -4.84 -24.97 9.72
C PRO A 154 -4.10 -26.31 9.50
N GLU A 155 -4.71 -27.27 8.81
CA GLU A 155 -4.16 -28.57 8.47
C GLU A 155 -2.91 -28.47 7.59
N ASP A 156 -2.88 -27.53 6.65
CA ASP A 156 -1.73 -27.31 5.78
C ASP A 156 -0.53 -26.77 6.58
N LEU A 157 -0.79 -25.85 7.52
CA LEU A 157 0.23 -25.34 8.43
C LEU A 157 0.72 -26.40 9.41
N ALA A 158 -0.16 -27.27 9.88
CA ALA A 158 0.19 -28.35 10.80
C ALA A 158 1.13 -29.39 10.15
N ALA A 159 1.04 -29.56 8.82
CA ALA A 159 1.91 -30.44 8.05
C ALA A 159 3.34 -29.89 7.86
N ALA A 160 3.58 -28.59 8.11
CA ALA A 160 4.90 -27.98 8.02
C ALA A 160 5.85 -28.49 9.13
N PHE A 161 7.15 -28.51 8.83
CA PHE A 161 8.16 -28.99 9.78
C PHE A 161 8.56 -27.96 10.83
N ASP A 162 8.41 -26.67 10.56
CA ASP A 162 8.86 -25.61 11.43
C ASP A 162 7.91 -25.34 12.61
N PRO A 163 8.43 -24.94 13.78
CA PRO A 163 7.62 -24.69 14.98
C PRO A 163 6.64 -23.51 14.85
N VAL A 164 6.97 -22.50 14.03
CA VAL A 164 6.13 -21.30 13.86
C VAL A 164 4.86 -21.69 13.12
N SER A 165 4.96 -22.43 12.02
CA SER A 165 3.81 -22.94 11.26
C SER A 165 2.91 -23.83 12.10
N LYS A 166 3.50 -24.72 12.94
CA LYS A 166 2.72 -25.58 13.85
C LYS A 166 1.96 -24.77 14.91
N ASN A 167 2.57 -23.72 15.45
CA ASN A 167 1.90 -22.82 16.37
C ASN A 167 0.82 -22.01 15.64
N ALA A 168 1.09 -21.54 14.42
CA ALA A 168 0.12 -20.85 13.60
C ALA A 168 -1.11 -21.72 13.30
N ALA A 169 -0.92 -23.02 13.05
CA ALA A 169 -2.03 -23.97 12.88
C ALA A 169 -2.97 -23.99 14.10
N LYS A 170 -2.42 -24.06 15.32
CA LYS A 170 -3.20 -24.05 16.56
C LYS A 170 -3.93 -22.72 16.79
N VAL A 171 -3.24 -21.61 16.53
CA VAL A 171 -3.81 -20.26 16.63
C VAL A 171 -4.92 -20.08 15.60
N PHE A 172 -4.71 -20.54 14.37
CA PHE A 172 -5.70 -20.46 13.29
C PHE A 172 -6.96 -21.26 13.62
N GLU A 173 -6.81 -22.49 14.12
CA GLU A 173 -7.95 -23.31 14.54
C GLU A 173 -8.76 -22.64 15.64
N HIS A 174 -8.09 -22.02 16.61
CA HIS A 174 -8.75 -21.27 17.70
C HIS A 174 -9.43 -20.02 17.17
N TYR A 175 -8.76 -19.25 16.32
CA TYR A 175 -9.26 -18.06 15.66
C TYR A 175 -10.53 -18.37 14.86
N ARG A 176 -10.51 -19.40 14.02
CA ARG A 176 -11.66 -19.85 13.23
C ARG A 176 -12.88 -20.21 14.12
N LYS A 177 -12.64 -20.91 15.25
CA LYS A 177 -13.69 -21.25 16.21
C LYS A 177 -14.25 -20.02 16.91
N ALA A 178 -13.40 -19.07 17.28
CA ALA A 178 -13.81 -17.85 17.94
C ALA A 178 -14.68 -16.98 17.02
N LEU A 179 -14.29 -16.79 15.76
CA LEU A 179 -15.09 -16.07 14.76
C LEU A 179 -16.45 -16.74 14.57
N LYS A 180 -16.45 -18.07 14.45
CA LYS A 180 -17.70 -18.83 14.28
C LYS A 180 -18.63 -18.69 15.47
N ALA A 181 -18.10 -18.73 16.69
CA ALA A 181 -18.88 -18.56 17.92
C ALA A 181 -19.45 -17.14 18.08
N ALA A 182 -18.75 -16.13 17.54
CA ALA A 182 -19.17 -14.74 17.54
C ALA A 182 -20.11 -14.36 16.37
N ASP A 183 -20.49 -15.32 15.53
CA ASP A 183 -21.20 -15.06 14.27
C ASP A 183 -20.49 -13.97 13.44
N ALA A 184 -19.15 -14.09 13.30
CA ALA A 184 -18.29 -13.12 12.65
C ALA A 184 -17.47 -13.74 11.54
N MET A 185 -17.10 -12.94 10.57
CA MET A 185 -16.20 -13.25 9.45
C MET A 185 -15.19 -12.12 9.31
N ASP A 186 -13.93 -12.41 8.99
CA ASP A 186 -13.00 -11.38 8.55
C ASP A 186 -13.10 -11.17 7.03
N PHE A 187 -12.30 -10.24 6.48
CA PHE A 187 -12.33 -9.95 5.05
C PHE A 187 -11.95 -11.16 4.19
N ASP A 188 -10.98 -11.96 4.60
CA ASP A 188 -10.58 -13.16 3.85
C ASP A 188 -11.68 -14.22 3.91
N ASP A 189 -12.40 -14.33 5.03
CA ASP A 189 -13.53 -15.25 5.19
C ASP A 189 -14.70 -14.92 4.27
N LEU A 190 -14.90 -13.66 3.88
CA LEU A 190 -15.94 -13.30 2.91
C LEU A 190 -15.74 -14.01 1.57
N LEU A 191 -14.49 -14.16 1.13
CA LEU A 191 -14.15 -14.85 -0.11
C LEU A 191 -14.20 -16.37 0.09
N LEU A 192 -13.53 -16.87 1.13
CA LEU A 192 -13.44 -18.29 1.42
C LEU A 192 -14.81 -18.93 1.68
N ASN A 193 -15.66 -18.27 2.45
CA ASN A 193 -16.99 -18.79 2.76
C ASN A 193 -17.89 -18.86 1.52
N VAL A 194 -17.74 -17.94 0.53
CA VAL A 194 -18.44 -18.10 -0.75
C VAL A 194 -17.91 -19.32 -1.51
N LEU A 195 -16.60 -19.53 -1.50
CA LEU A 195 -16.00 -20.70 -2.14
C LEU A 195 -16.42 -22.02 -1.44
N ASP A 196 -16.45 -22.03 -0.11
CA ASP A 196 -16.92 -23.16 0.70
C ASP A 196 -18.42 -23.43 0.51
N LEU A 197 -19.24 -22.37 0.43
CA LEU A 197 -20.66 -22.45 0.07
C LEU A 197 -20.84 -23.18 -1.25
N PHE A 198 -20.10 -22.80 -2.29
CA PHE A 198 -20.20 -23.39 -3.62
C PHE A 198 -19.70 -24.84 -3.64
N ARG A 199 -18.69 -25.19 -2.85
CA ARG A 199 -18.18 -26.56 -2.74
C ARG A 199 -19.14 -27.49 -2.03
N ARG A 200 -19.75 -27.04 -0.94
CA ARG A 200 -20.59 -27.87 -0.08
C ARG A 200 -22.05 -27.93 -0.53
N PHE A 201 -22.52 -26.90 -1.24
CA PHE A 201 -23.90 -26.74 -1.66
C PHE A 201 -23.96 -26.42 -3.15
N PRO A 202 -23.80 -27.43 -4.04
CA PRO A 202 -23.79 -27.23 -5.50
C PRO A 202 -25.07 -26.58 -6.04
N GLU A 203 -26.21 -26.77 -5.38
CA GLU A 203 -27.47 -26.13 -5.74
C GLU A 203 -27.43 -24.60 -5.55
N ARG A 204 -26.64 -24.12 -4.58
CA ARG A 204 -26.44 -22.68 -4.39
C ARG A 204 -25.48 -22.12 -5.43
N GLU A 205 -24.40 -22.84 -5.74
CA GLU A 205 -23.53 -22.48 -6.85
C GLU A 205 -24.32 -22.34 -8.16
N GLU A 206 -25.16 -23.33 -8.48
CA GLU A 206 -25.99 -23.30 -9.68
C GLU A 206 -26.99 -22.11 -9.68
N ALA A 207 -27.63 -21.84 -8.54
CA ALA A 207 -28.54 -20.69 -8.41
C ALA A 207 -27.83 -19.35 -8.68
N TRP A 208 -26.63 -19.14 -8.16
CA TRP A 208 -25.84 -17.93 -8.39
C TRP A 208 -25.30 -17.87 -9.82
N ARG A 209 -24.87 -18.99 -10.39
CA ARG A 209 -24.43 -19.10 -11.78
C ARG A 209 -25.59 -18.80 -12.76
N ALA A 210 -26.77 -19.33 -12.49
CA ALA A 210 -27.96 -19.04 -13.28
C ALA A 210 -28.39 -17.56 -13.19
N ARG A 211 -28.22 -16.95 -12.00
CA ARG A 211 -28.49 -15.54 -11.79
C ARG A 211 -27.54 -14.64 -12.56
N PHE A 212 -26.22 -14.92 -12.50
CA PHE A 212 -25.19 -14.11 -13.16
C PHE A 212 -24.96 -14.61 -14.59
N ALA A 213 -25.87 -14.24 -15.48
CA ALA A 213 -25.78 -14.60 -16.89
C ALA A 213 -24.56 -14.01 -17.60
N TYR A 214 -23.91 -12.97 -17.02
CA TYR A 214 -22.68 -12.38 -17.53
C TYR A 214 -21.77 -11.91 -16.39
N VAL A 215 -20.48 -12.28 -16.48
CA VAL A 215 -19.46 -11.93 -15.50
C VAL A 215 -18.44 -10.97 -16.12
N LEU A 216 -18.24 -9.83 -15.50
CA LEU A 216 -17.28 -8.81 -15.93
C LEU A 216 -16.25 -8.57 -14.82
N ILE A 217 -14.97 -8.50 -15.15
CA ILE A 217 -13.90 -8.32 -14.16
C ILE A 217 -12.92 -7.27 -14.67
N ASP A 218 -12.66 -6.27 -13.84
CA ASP A 218 -11.58 -5.30 -14.04
C ASP A 218 -10.33 -5.69 -13.25
N GLU A 219 -9.17 -5.27 -13.73
CA GLU A 219 -7.85 -5.51 -13.11
C GLU A 219 -7.61 -7.01 -12.79
N TYR A 220 -7.95 -7.91 -13.74
CA TYR A 220 -7.92 -9.36 -13.53
C TYR A 220 -6.53 -9.89 -13.14
N GLN A 221 -5.44 -9.23 -13.52
CA GLN A 221 -4.06 -9.57 -13.14
C GLN A 221 -3.77 -9.42 -11.64
N ASP A 222 -4.65 -8.74 -10.88
CA ASP A 222 -4.48 -8.54 -9.43
C ASP A 222 -5.28 -9.56 -8.61
N THR A 223 -5.94 -10.53 -9.24
CA THR A 223 -6.74 -11.55 -8.55
C THR A 223 -5.87 -12.56 -7.81
N ASN A 224 -6.29 -12.94 -6.59
CA ASN A 224 -5.69 -14.04 -5.84
C ASN A 224 -6.36 -15.38 -6.19
N SER A 225 -5.81 -16.49 -5.65
CA SER A 225 -6.29 -17.84 -5.94
C SER A 225 -7.77 -18.04 -5.58
N VAL A 226 -8.25 -17.51 -4.45
CA VAL A 226 -9.64 -17.65 -4.02
C VAL A 226 -10.60 -16.90 -4.94
N GLN A 227 -10.26 -15.65 -5.29
CA GLN A 227 -11.01 -14.84 -6.24
C GLN A 227 -11.11 -15.51 -7.61
N TYR A 228 -9.98 -16.02 -8.10
CA TYR A 228 -9.93 -16.77 -9.34
C TYR A 228 -10.86 -17.99 -9.32
N GLN A 229 -10.84 -18.81 -8.25
CA GLN A 229 -11.71 -19.98 -8.13
C GLN A 229 -13.20 -19.61 -8.08
N ILE A 230 -13.57 -18.52 -7.37
CA ILE A 230 -14.96 -18.02 -7.36
C ILE A 230 -15.41 -17.65 -8.77
N VAL A 231 -14.57 -16.89 -9.50
CA VAL A 231 -14.85 -16.49 -10.89
C VAL A 231 -15.04 -17.71 -11.79
N LYS A 232 -14.12 -18.66 -11.71
CA LYS A 232 -14.14 -19.89 -12.53
C LYS A 232 -15.43 -20.69 -12.33
N ARG A 233 -15.93 -20.76 -11.08
CA ARG A 233 -17.20 -21.44 -10.77
C ARG A 233 -18.41 -20.66 -11.29
N LEU A 234 -18.46 -19.36 -11.14
CA LEU A 234 -19.56 -18.52 -11.60
C LEU A 234 -19.63 -18.43 -13.14
N ALA A 235 -18.50 -18.52 -13.83
CA ALA A 235 -18.39 -18.28 -15.26
C ALA A 235 -18.28 -19.55 -16.12
N THR A 236 -18.63 -20.74 -15.60
CA THR A 236 -18.59 -22.01 -16.36
C THR A 236 -19.45 -22.00 -17.64
N HIS A 237 -20.44 -21.13 -17.72
CA HIS A 237 -21.25 -20.92 -18.93
C HIS A 237 -20.52 -20.18 -20.06
N GLY A 238 -19.27 -19.76 -19.85
CA GLY A 238 -18.43 -19.08 -20.86
C GLY A 238 -18.80 -17.62 -21.18
N ARG A 239 -19.80 -17.05 -20.54
CA ARG A 239 -20.15 -15.62 -20.71
C ARG A 239 -19.42 -14.75 -19.69
N ILE A 240 -18.15 -14.59 -19.95
CA ILE A 240 -17.22 -13.83 -19.12
C ILE A 240 -16.38 -12.89 -19.98
N MET A 241 -16.13 -11.70 -19.46
CA MET A 241 -15.15 -10.77 -19.99
C MET A 241 -14.24 -10.32 -18.86
N VAL A 242 -12.97 -10.62 -18.98
CA VAL A 242 -11.93 -10.11 -18.08
C VAL A 242 -11.11 -9.05 -18.78
N VAL A 243 -10.81 -7.97 -18.05
CA VAL A 243 -9.97 -6.88 -18.54
C VAL A 243 -8.77 -6.77 -17.58
N GLY A 244 -7.58 -6.68 -18.14
CA GLY A 244 -6.38 -6.58 -17.32
C GLY A 244 -5.15 -6.18 -18.12
N ASP A 245 -4.11 -5.89 -17.39
CA ASP A 245 -2.77 -5.57 -17.88
C ASP A 245 -1.74 -6.34 -17.06
N ASP A 246 -1.21 -7.41 -17.61
CA ASP A 246 -0.15 -8.21 -16.98
C ASP A 246 1.10 -7.38 -16.65
N ASP A 247 1.36 -6.31 -17.42
CA ASP A 247 2.43 -5.35 -17.15
C ASP A 247 2.14 -4.41 -15.96
N GLN A 248 0.93 -4.46 -15.37
CA GLN A 248 0.53 -3.71 -14.18
C GLN A 248 0.22 -4.59 -12.96
N SER A 249 0.63 -5.86 -12.95
CA SER A 249 0.53 -6.75 -11.79
C SER A 249 1.62 -6.42 -10.78
N ILE A 250 1.25 -5.71 -9.70
CA ILE A 250 2.16 -5.17 -8.67
C ILE A 250 1.70 -5.48 -7.23
N TYR A 251 0.83 -6.47 -7.05
CA TYR A 251 0.26 -6.85 -5.75
C TYR A 251 0.52 -8.32 -5.37
N SER A 252 1.65 -8.91 -5.81
CA SER A 252 2.04 -10.27 -5.42
C SER A 252 2.15 -10.42 -3.90
N TRP A 253 2.63 -9.38 -3.21
CA TRP A 253 2.71 -9.33 -1.76
C TRP A 253 1.33 -9.36 -1.05
N ARG A 254 0.23 -9.09 -1.77
CA ARG A 254 -1.16 -9.28 -1.32
C ARG A 254 -1.76 -10.61 -1.79
N GLY A 255 -0.96 -11.50 -2.36
CA GLY A 255 -1.41 -12.79 -2.86
C GLY A 255 -1.97 -12.77 -4.29
N ALA A 256 -1.83 -11.66 -5.03
CA ALA A 256 -2.17 -11.62 -6.46
C ALA A 256 -1.29 -12.61 -7.23
N ASP A 257 -1.90 -13.33 -8.18
CA ASP A 257 -1.20 -14.29 -9.02
C ASP A 257 -1.38 -13.92 -10.50
N ILE A 258 -0.30 -13.46 -11.10
CA ILE A 258 -0.27 -13.08 -12.51
C ILE A 258 -0.62 -14.26 -13.44
N GLN A 259 -0.42 -15.51 -13.01
CA GLN A 259 -0.76 -16.68 -13.81
C GLN A 259 -2.25 -16.73 -14.15
N ASN A 260 -3.11 -16.17 -13.32
CA ASN A 260 -4.55 -16.11 -13.58
C ASN A 260 -4.88 -15.45 -14.92
N ILE A 261 -4.23 -14.34 -15.27
CA ILE A 261 -4.44 -13.69 -16.58
C ILE A 261 -3.65 -14.36 -17.71
N LEU A 262 -2.46 -14.89 -17.40
CA LEU A 262 -1.63 -15.56 -18.40
C LEU A 262 -2.26 -16.87 -18.88
N ASP A 263 -2.90 -17.62 -17.97
CA ASP A 263 -3.49 -18.92 -18.23
C ASP A 263 -4.99 -18.87 -18.62
N PHE A 264 -5.57 -17.68 -18.76
CA PHE A 264 -7.01 -17.53 -19.09
C PHE A 264 -7.44 -18.34 -20.33
N GLU A 265 -6.62 -18.38 -21.40
CA GLU A 265 -6.94 -19.15 -22.62
C GLU A 265 -6.88 -20.65 -22.41
N LYS A 266 -6.13 -21.14 -21.40
CA LYS A 266 -6.11 -22.54 -20.99
C LYS A 266 -7.39 -22.92 -20.23
N ASP A 267 -7.85 -22.00 -19.36
CA ASP A 267 -9.08 -22.19 -18.59
C ASP A 267 -10.35 -22.08 -19.43
N TYR A 268 -10.31 -21.21 -20.45
CA TYR A 268 -11.43 -20.96 -21.36
C TYR A 268 -10.97 -21.20 -22.80
N PRO A 269 -10.91 -22.48 -23.26
CA PRO A 269 -10.53 -22.80 -24.63
C PRO A 269 -11.45 -22.10 -25.65
N GLY A 270 -10.85 -21.47 -26.65
CA GLY A 270 -11.59 -20.67 -27.64
C GLY A 270 -11.96 -19.26 -27.17
N ALA A 271 -11.36 -18.80 -26.07
CA ALA A 271 -11.52 -17.43 -25.63
C ALA A 271 -11.09 -16.43 -26.72
N HIS A 272 -11.85 -15.34 -26.83
CA HIS A 272 -11.54 -14.26 -27.74
C HIS A 272 -10.62 -13.26 -27.05
N VAL A 273 -9.39 -13.12 -27.59
CA VAL A 273 -8.39 -12.21 -27.03
C VAL A 273 -8.37 -10.92 -27.84
N VAL A 274 -8.68 -9.80 -27.21
CA VAL A 274 -8.59 -8.47 -27.81
C VAL A 274 -7.47 -7.69 -27.13
N LYS A 275 -6.60 -7.07 -27.94
CA LYS A 275 -5.51 -6.22 -27.45
C LYS A 275 -5.90 -4.75 -27.60
N LEU A 276 -5.95 -4.02 -26.49
CA LEU A 276 -6.12 -2.57 -26.48
C LEU A 276 -4.74 -1.91 -26.42
N GLU A 277 -4.16 -1.62 -27.56
CA GLU A 277 -2.78 -1.14 -27.70
C GLU A 277 -2.67 0.38 -27.87
N GLN A 278 -3.77 1.04 -28.24
CA GLN A 278 -3.79 2.50 -28.36
C GLN A 278 -3.90 3.17 -26.99
N ASN A 279 -2.89 3.94 -26.62
CA ASN A 279 -2.85 4.75 -25.40
C ASN A 279 -3.38 6.16 -25.70
N TYR A 280 -4.26 6.66 -24.84
CA TYR A 280 -4.89 7.99 -24.90
C TYR A 280 -4.43 8.94 -23.79
N ARG A 281 -3.43 8.52 -23.01
CA ARG A 281 -2.99 9.24 -21.81
C ARG A 281 -1.70 9.98 -22.02
N SER A 282 -0.67 9.28 -22.49
CA SER A 282 0.72 9.71 -22.43
C SER A 282 1.26 10.05 -23.80
N THR A 283 2.23 10.96 -23.86
CA THR A 283 3.01 11.27 -25.05
C THR A 283 3.88 10.10 -25.49
N ALA A 284 4.32 10.08 -26.76
CA ALA A 284 5.05 8.95 -27.33
C ALA A 284 6.41 8.70 -26.64
N ASN A 285 7.14 9.75 -26.21
CA ASN A 285 8.42 9.60 -25.52
C ASN A 285 8.27 8.88 -24.17
N ILE A 286 7.22 9.21 -23.39
CA ILE A 286 6.93 8.52 -22.13
C ILE A 286 6.66 7.03 -22.38
N LEU A 287 5.89 6.69 -23.43
CA LEU A 287 5.57 5.31 -23.75
C LEU A 287 6.78 4.53 -24.27
N LYS A 288 7.70 5.17 -25.00
CA LYS A 288 8.96 4.54 -25.43
C LYS A 288 9.80 4.14 -24.22
N VAL A 289 9.97 5.04 -23.25
CA VAL A 289 10.71 4.75 -22.02
C VAL A 289 10.01 3.64 -21.22
N ALA A 290 8.72 3.73 -20.97
CA ALA A 290 7.98 2.70 -20.25
C ALA A 290 8.05 1.34 -20.96
N GLY A 291 7.86 1.33 -22.28
CA GLY A 291 7.86 0.13 -23.11
C GLY A 291 9.24 -0.53 -23.22
N SER A 292 10.34 0.23 -23.26
CA SER A 292 11.69 -0.33 -23.34
C SER A 292 12.05 -1.13 -22.08
N VAL A 293 11.70 -0.62 -20.90
CA VAL A 293 11.96 -1.30 -19.62
C VAL A 293 11.08 -2.54 -19.46
N ILE A 294 9.76 -2.42 -19.68
CA ILE A 294 8.84 -3.55 -19.43
C ILE A 294 9.05 -4.71 -20.41
N ARG A 295 9.54 -4.47 -21.63
CA ARG A 295 9.87 -5.53 -22.60
C ARG A 295 10.97 -6.48 -22.13
N ARG A 296 11.75 -6.13 -21.11
CA ARG A 296 12.76 -7.01 -20.50
C ARG A 296 12.16 -8.14 -19.68
N ASN A 297 10.91 -8.02 -19.25
CA ASN A 297 10.19 -9.08 -18.55
C ASN A 297 9.85 -10.23 -19.50
N LYS A 298 10.02 -11.47 -19.03
CA LYS A 298 9.78 -12.69 -19.81
C LYS A 298 8.36 -13.23 -19.64
N GLY A 299 7.82 -13.13 -18.40
CA GLY A 299 6.49 -13.62 -18.07
C GLY A 299 5.39 -12.62 -18.45
N ARG A 300 5.18 -12.35 -19.75
CA ARG A 300 4.17 -11.40 -20.21
C ARG A 300 3.49 -11.81 -21.53
N LYS A 301 2.27 -11.33 -21.73
CA LYS A 301 1.59 -11.43 -23.03
C LYS A 301 2.03 -10.27 -23.93
N ALA A 302 2.58 -10.58 -25.11
CA ALA A 302 3.10 -9.56 -26.03
C ALA A 302 2.00 -8.60 -26.49
N LYS A 303 2.25 -7.29 -26.28
CA LYS A 303 1.43 -6.16 -26.76
C LYS A 303 2.33 -4.98 -27.08
N GLU A 304 1.96 -4.19 -28.08
CA GLU A 304 2.70 -3.00 -28.54
C GLU A 304 1.87 -1.75 -28.28
N ILE A 305 2.20 -1.05 -27.20
CA ILE A 305 1.48 0.16 -26.84
C ILE A 305 1.96 1.31 -27.73
N TRP A 306 1.03 1.96 -28.42
CA TRP A 306 1.26 3.12 -29.26
C TRP A 306 0.29 4.25 -28.93
N THR A 307 0.60 5.46 -29.36
CA THR A 307 -0.27 6.62 -29.17
C THR A 307 -0.32 7.48 -30.44
N ALA A 308 -1.46 8.13 -30.65
CA ALA A 308 -1.62 9.18 -31.65
C ALA A 308 -1.21 10.57 -31.10
N GLU A 309 -0.93 10.67 -29.80
CA GLU A 309 -0.42 11.90 -29.19
C GLU A 309 0.96 12.24 -29.73
N PRO A 310 1.36 13.54 -29.77
CA PRO A 310 2.70 13.97 -30.19
C PRO A 310 3.81 13.27 -29.41
N ALA A 311 5.05 13.34 -29.92
CA ALA A 311 6.23 12.83 -29.22
C ALA A 311 6.30 13.38 -27.78
N GLY A 312 5.93 14.62 -27.60
CA GLY A 312 6.06 15.33 -26.33
C GLY A 312 7.50 15.70 -26.00
N ASP A 313 7.72 16.25 -24.82
CA ASP A 313 9.06 16.53 -24.33
C ASP A 313 9.81 15.22 -24.09
N PRO A 314 11.16 15.16 -24.29
CA PRO A 314 11.96 14.04 -23.85
C PRO A 314 11.79 13.81 -22.34
N VAL A 315 11.92 12.57 -21.90
CA VAL A 315 11.93 12.23 -20.47
C VAL A 315 13.24 12.75 -19.87
N SER A 316 13.12 13.58 -18.82
CA SER A 316 14.29 14.16 -18.15
C SER A 316 14.82 13.19 -17.10
N VAL A 317 16.11 12.88 -17.16
CA VAL A 317 16.83 12.12 -16.14
C VAL A 317 17.77 13.07 -15.40
N TRP A 318 17.64 13.12 -14.08
CA TRP A 318 18.43 13.99 -13.22
C TRP A 318 19.26 13.14 -12.26
N ASN A 319 20.59 13.34 -12.31
CA ASN A 319 21.54 12.69 -11.42
C ASN A 319 22.09 13.74 -10.44
N GLU A 320 21.42 13.90 -9.32
CA GLU A 320 21.75 14.91 -8.31
C GLU A 320 22.87 14.43 -7.38
N ASP A 321 23.59 15.35 -6.75
CA ASP A 321 24.73 14.97 -5.90
C ASP A 321 24.28 14.28 -4.61
N ASP A 322 23.12 14.70 -4.05
CA ASP A 322 22.54 14.10 -2.85
C ASP A 322 20.99 14.10 -2.86
N GLU A 323 20.38 13.41 -1.89
CA GLU A 323 18.92 13.34 -1.75
C GLU A 323 18.26 14.70 -1.45
N GLY A 324 18.98 15.62 -0.82
CA GLY A 324 18.47 16.96 -0.55
C GLY A 324 18.35 17.78 -1.85
N LEU A 325 19.29 17.64 -2.77
CA LEU A 325 19.23 18.24 -4.11
C LEU A 325 18.16 17.58 -4.96
N GLU A 326 18.04 16.25 -4.93
CA GLU A 326 16.97 15.51 -5.59
C GLU A 326 15.59 16.03 -5.14
N SER A 327 15.38 16.13 -3.83
CA SER A 327 14.12 16.60 -3.25
C SER A 327 13.82 18.06 -3.61
N ARG A 328 14.84 18.93 -3.65
CA ARG A 328 14.72 20.31 -4.14
C ARG A 328 14.35 20.38 -5.62
N ARG A 329 14.93 19.49 -6.45
CA ARG A 329 14.57 19.39 -7.85
C ARG A 329 13.08 19.04 -8.00
N CYS A 330 12.61 18.05 -7.25
CA CYS A 330 11.19 17.66 -7.22
C CYS A 330 10.29 18.84 -6.81
N ALA A 331 10.67 19.60 -5.77
CA ALA A 331 9.93 20.77 -5.33
C ALA A 331 9.92 21.90 -6.39
N GLY A 332 11.04 22.14 -7.06
CA GLY A 332 11.14 23.09 -8.17
C GLY A 332 10.22 22.73 -9.34
N VAL A 333 10.25 21.46 -9.78
CA VAL A 333 9.34 20.95 -10.83
C VAL A 333 7.88 21.08 -10.39
N ALA A 334 7.58 20.79 -9.12
CA ALA A 334 6.22 20.91 -8.58
C ALA A 334 5.74 22.36 -8.59
N LYS A 335 6.57 23.29 -8.17
CA LYS A 335 6.28 24.73 -8.17
C LYS A 335 5.97 25.23 -9.59
N GLU A 336 6.79 24.84 -10.56
CA GLU A 336 6.59 25.20 -11.96
C GLU A 336 5.29 24.62 -12.53
N ALA A 337 5.02 23.34 -12.27
CA ALA A 337 3.80 22.67 -12.74
C ALA A 337 2.54 23.33 -12.16
N LEU A 338 2.53 23.61 -10.87
CA LEU A 338 1.40 24.27 -10.20
C LEU A 338 1.18 25.69 -10.71
N ALA A 339 2.25 26.45 -10.97
CA ALA A 339 2.16 27.78 -11.56
C ALA A 339 1.51 27.75 -12.96
N GLN A 340 1.70 26.66 -13.71
CA GLN A 340 1.05 26.43 -15.02
C GLN A 340 -0.32 25.77 -14.90
N ALA A 341 -0.88 25.67 -13.70
CA ALA A 341 -2.15 25.00 -13.42
C ALA A 341 -2.20 23.51 -13.87
N LYS A 342 -1.05 22.82 -13.88
CA LYS A 342 -0.93 21.39 -14.19
C LYS A 342 -1.00 20.55 -12.92
N SER A 343 -1.56 19.34 -13.04
CA SER A 343 -1.50 18.33 -11.98
C SER A 343 -0.10 17.71 -11.92
N ILE A 344 0.42 17.52 -10.71
CA ILE A 344 1.74 16.91 -10.51
C ILE A 344 1.72 15.89 -9.39
N ALA A 345 2.46 14.78 -9.59
CA ALA A 345 2.77 13.82 -8.55
C ALA A 345 4.29 13.60 -8.43
N VAL A 346 4.75 13.45 -7.20
CA VAL A 346 6.08 12.91 -6.88
C VAL A 346 5.88 11.50 -6.34
N LEU A 347 6.39 10.52 -7.07
CA LEU A 347 6.24 9.10 -6.79
C LEU A 347 7.56 8.55 -6.25
N TYR A 348 7.47 7.74 -5.21
CA TYR A 348 8.62 7.12 -4.57
C TYR A 348 8.33 5.66 -4.20
N ARG A 349 9.39 4.87 -3.95
CA ARG A 349 9.24 3.42 -3.71
C ARG A 349 8.83 3.10 -2.28
N THR A 350 9.39 3.79 -1.30
CA THR A 350 9.14 3.56 0.13
C THR A 350 8.70 4.84 0.83
N ASN A 351 7.88 4.70 1.88
CA ASN A 351 7.40 5.85 2.64
C ASN A 351 8.52 6.63 3.35
N SER A 352 9.65 5.99 3.68
CA SER A 352 10.80 6.68 4.27
C SER A 352 11.33 7.83 3.42
N GLN A 353 11.27 7.70 2.07
CA GLN A 353 11.71 8.76 1.15
C GLN A 353 10.88 10.05 1.26
N SER A 354 9.69 10.01 1.88
CA SER A 354 8.82 11.19 1.91
C SER A 354 9.38 12.33 2.75
N ARG A 355 10.22 12.05 3.79
CA ARG A 355 10.75 13.07 4.69
C ARG A 355 11.47 14.19 3.93
N SER A 356 12.49 13.85 3.16
CA SER A 356 13.29 14.83 2.41
C SER A 356 12.45 15.59 1.38
N LEU A 357 11.48 14.90 0.74
CA LEU A 357 10.54 15.50 -0.20
C LEU A 357 9.59 16.49 0.50
N GLU A 358 9.00 16.10 1.64
CA GLU A 358 8.12 16.95 2.43
C GLU A 358 8.87 18.22 2.93
N GLU A 359 10.10 18.05 3.42
CA GLU A 359 10.95 19.16 3.85
C GLU A 359 11.28 20.12 2.70
N ALA A 360 11.60 19.59 1.51
CA ALA A 360 11.87 20.40 0.33
C ALA A 360 10.63 21.17 -0.14
N MET A 361 9.45 20.51 -0.22
CA MET A 361 8.18 21.15 -0.60
C MET A 361 7.86 22.31 0.33
N ARG A 362 7.99 22.08 1.64
CA ARG A 362 7.70 23.10 2.65
C ARG A 362 8.68 24.27 2.58
N ARG A 363 10.00 24.00 2.53
CA ARG A 363 11.01 25.06 2.44
C ARG A 363 10.82 25.96 1.23
N ASP A 364 10.42 25.40 0.08
CA ASP A 364 10.21 26.13 -1.16
C ASP A 364 8.78 26.69 -1.29
N GLY A 365 7.94 26.54 -0.24
CA GLY A 365 6.57 27.05 -0.18
C GLY A 365 5.63 26.39 -1.19
N VAL A 366 5.86 25.11 -1.53
CA VAL A 366 5.03 24.34 -2.47
C VAL A 366 3.93 23.64 -1.69
N PRO A 367 2.65 23.91 -1.95
CA PRO A 367 1.55 23.19 -1.30
C PRO A 367 1.54 21.73 -1.76
N TYR A 368 1.41 20.80 -0.82
CA TYR A 368 1.37 19.36 -1.12
C TYR A 368 0.35 18.60 -0.26
N VAL A 369 -0.07 17.44 -0.76
CA VAL A 369 -0.90 16.47 -0.05
C VAL A 369 -0.27 15.09 -0.16
N MET A 370 -0.38 14.28 0.90
CA MET A 370 0.06 12.89 0.88
C MET A 370 -1.13 11.95 0.65
N ILE A 371 -0.95 10.97 -0.24
CA ILE A 371 -1.97 9.94 -0.48
C ILE A 371 -1.44 8.57 -0.03
N GLY A 372 -2.24 7.91 0.82
CA GLY A 372 -1.94 6.56 1.30
C GLY A 372 -0.86 6.48 2.38
N GLY A 373 -0.53 7.59 3.02
CA GLY A 373 0.42 7.65 4.11
C GLY A 373 0.13 8.77 5.09
N THR A 374 0.65 8.62 6.32
CA THR A 374 0.76 9.71 7.31
C THR A 374 2.02 10.50 6.99
N ARG A 375 2.01 11.81 7.27
CA ARG A 375 3.21 12.67 7.21
C ARG A 375 4.33 12.05 8.03
N PHE A 376 5.56 12.25 7.61
CA PHE A 376 6.71 11.55 8.21
C PHE A 376 6.76 11.71 9.73
N TYR A 377 6.71 12.94 10.24
CA TYR A 377 6.78 13.20 11.70
C TYR A 377 5.47 12.88 12.45
N ASP A 378 4.39 12.58 11.74
CA ASP A 378 3.12 12.13 12.32
C ASP A 378 3.01 10.61 12.46
N ARG A 379 3.94 9.85 11.87
CA ARG A 379 3.97 8.38 11.97
C ARG A 379 4.15 7.92 13.40
N ALA A 380 3.48 6.83 13.76
CA ALA A 380 3.44 6.35 15.14
C ALA A 380 4.84 6.06 15.70
N GLU A 381 5.66 5.28 14.97
CA GLU A 381 7.01 4.92 15.37
C GLU A 381 7.95 6.12 15.46
N VAL A 382 7.79 7.11 14.59
CA VAL A 382 8.57 8.36 14.62
C VAL A 382 8.19 9.18 15.87
N LYS A 383 6.90 9.33 16.14
CA LYS A 383 6.42 9.98 17.38
C LYS A 383 6.85 9.24 18.63
N ASP A 384 6.96 7.91 18.58
CA ASP A 384 7.42 7.11 19.70
C ASP A 384 8.88 7.43 20.02
N ALA A 385 9.79 7.44 19.01
CA ALA A 385 11.18 7.83 19.19
C ALA A 385 11.33 9.29 19.65
N ILE A 386 10.59 10.22 19.03
CA ILE A 386 10.58 11.64 19.41
C ILE A 386 10.15 11.82 20.87
N SER A 387 9.25 11.00 21.39
CA SER A 387 8.80 11.08 22.79
C SER A 387 9.94 10.85 23.78
N TRP A 388 10.86 9.95 23.48
CA TRP A 388 12.06 9.75 24.28
C TRP A 388 13.00 10.98 24.23
N LEU A 389 13.18 11.57 23.06
CA LEU A 389 14.00 12.74 22.87
C LEU A 389 13.43 13.99 23.57
N ARG A 390 12.10 14.13 23.58
CA ARG A 390 11.41 15.22 24.27
C ARG A 390 11.66 15.21 25.75
N LEU A 391 11.73 14.04 26.39
CA LEU A 391 12.03 13.91 27.81
C LEU A 391 13.44 14.37 28.17
N LEU A 392 14.39 14.34 27.22
CA LEU A 392 15.75 14.86 27.45
C LEU A 392 15.77 16.40 27.50
N VAL A 393 14.94 17.05 26.69
CA VAL A 393 14.86 18.51 26.60
C VAL A 393 13.87 19.08 27.63
N ASN A 394 12.75 18.40 27.83
CA ASN A 394 11.74 18.77 28.82
C ASN A 394 11.37 17.58 29.71
N PRO A 395 12.08 17.38 30.83
CA PRO A 395 11.82 16.26 31.74
C PRO A 395 10.50 16.38 32.48
N LYS A 396 9.71 17.45 32.27
CA LYS A 396 8.34 17.65 32.81
C LYS A 396 7.25 17.21 31.85
N ASP A 397 7.60 16.76 30.63
CA ASP A 397 6.62 16.37 29.60
C ASP A 397 6.02 14.98 29.90
N PHE A 398 4.93 15.00 30.69
CA PHE A 398 4.24 13.76 31.07
C PHE A 398 3.64 13.02 29.87
N ARG A 399 3.19 13.73 28.82
CA ARG A 399 2.67 13.08 27.61
C ARG A 399 3.74 12.33 26.84
N ALA A 400 4.94 12.88 26.79
CA ALA A 400 6.08 12.17 26.22
C ALA A 400 6.42 10.91 27.04
N LEU A 401 6.33 10.98 28.38
CA LEU A 401 6.56 9.81 29.23
C LEU A 401 5.49 8.71 29.02
N GLU A 402 4.22 9.09 28.98
CA GLU A 402 3.12 8.14 28.69
C GLU A 402 3.37 7.38 27.40
N ARG A 403 3.75 8.09 26.34
CA ARG A 403 4.00 7.50 25.03
C ARG A 403 5.26 6.63 25.03
N ALA A 404 6.38 7.11 25.55
CA ALA A 404 7.64 6.36 25.62
C ALA A 404 7.53 5.07 26.47
N ALA A 405 6.66 5.04 27.46
CA ALA A 405 6.40 3.86 28.28
C ALA A 405 5.58 2.78 27.56
N GLN A 406 4.81 3.16 26.55
CA GLN A 406 3.95 2.25 25.77
C GLN A 406 4.65 1.70 24.53
N ALA A 407 5.68 2.34 24.03
CA ALA A 407 6.41 1.95 22.83
C ALA A 407 7.93 1.81 23.08
N PRO A 408 8.49 0.58 23.06
CA PRO A 408 7.79 -0.70 23.12
C PRO A 408 7.11 -0.94 24.48
N ARG A 409 6.08 -1.76 24.51
CA ARG A 409 5.32 -2.03 25.76
C ARG A 409 6.20 -2.61 26.87
N ARG A 410 6.35 -1.87 27.96
CA ARG A 410 7.16 -2.27 29.15
C ARG A 410 6.31 -2.84 30.29
N GLY A 411 4.99 -2.88 30.11
CA GLY A 411 4.06 -3.29 31.18
C GLY A 411 4.04 -2.29 32.33
N ILE A 412 4.21 -1.00 32.02
CA ILE A 412 4.04 0.12 32.93
C ILE A 412 2.65 0.70 32.67
N GLY A 413 1.72 0.47 33.59
CA GLY A 413 0.35 0.94 33.46
C GLY A 413 0.19 2.43 33.79
N GLU A 414 -0.88 3.03 33.32
CA GLU A 414 -1.24 4.45 33.51
C GLU A 414 -1.20 4.85 35.01
N LYS A 415 -1.79 4.03 35.88
CA LYS A 415 -1.74 4.27 37.34
C LYS A 415 -0.31 4.35 37.88
N THR A 416 0.60 3.55 37.37
CA THR A 416 2.00 3.59 37.78
C THR A 416 2.66 4.88 37.32
N LEU A 417 2.40 5.32 36.08
CA LEU A 417 2.91 6.58 35.55
C LEU A 417 2.37 7.78 36.33
N ASP A 418 1.09 7.78 36.73
CA ASP A 418 0.51 8.81 37.57
C ASP A 418 1.18 8.91 38.94
N LEU A 419 1.52 7.78 39.58
CA LEU A 419 2.27 7.78 40.83
C LEU A 419 3.69 8.40 40.68
N TYR A 420 4.37 8.11 39.56
CA TYR A 420 5.66 8.74 39.26
C TYR A 420 5.51 10.24 38.99
N ARG A 421 4.44 10.68 38.31
CA ARG A 421 4.13 12.09 38.11
C ARG A 421 3.93 12.82 39.43
N GLN A 422 3.14 12.27 40.34
CA GLN A 422 2.92 12.83 41.67
C GLN A 422 4.22 12.89 42.48
N ALA A 423 5.06 11.84 42.40
CA ALA A 423 6.37 11.84 43.05
C ALA A 423 7.31 12.90 42.46
N ALA A 424 7.29 13.09 41.14
CA ALA A 424 8.04 14.13 40.44
C ALA A 424 7.63 15.53 40.92
N GLU A 425 6.33 15.82 40.97
CA GLU A 425 5.81 17.10 41.43
C GLU A 425 6.20 17.38 42.89
N TRP A 426 6.12 16.37 43.76
CA TRP A 426 6.32 16.53 45.20
C TRP A 426 7.78 16.57 45.62
N LYS A 427 8.64 15.74 45.01
CA LYS A 427 10.04 15.58 45.42
C LYS A 427 11.09 16.19 44.49
N HIS A 428 10.77 16.28 43.20
CA HIS A 428 11.72 16.57 42.14
C HIS A 428 11.36 17.81 41.30
N GLY A 429 10.49 18.68 41.80
CA GLY A 429 10.10 19.93 41.10
C GLY A 429 9.47 19.69 39.74
N GLY A 430 8.87 18.52 39.53
CA GLY A 430 8.21 18.09 38.29
C GLY A 430 9.14 17.32 37.33
N ASP A 431 10.40 17.06 37.70
CA ASP A 431 11.33 16.28 36.87
C ASP A 431 10.99 14.79 36.91
N LEU A 432 10.43 14.29 35.82
CA LEU A 432 10.02 12.89 35.67
C LEU A 432 11.21 11.95 35.56
N VAL A 433 12.31 12.39 34.96
CA VAL A 433 13.51 11.56 34.80
C VAL A 433 14.14 11.30 36.14
N GLU A 434 14.25 12.33 36.99
CA GLU A 434 14.73 12.19 38.39
C GLU A 434 13.80 11.27 39.19
N ALA A 435 12.49 11.45 39.09
CA ALA A 435 11.52 10.59 39.77
C ALA A 435 11.60 9.12 39.35
N LEU A 436 11.81 8.85 38.05
CA LEU A 436 12.00 7.48 37.53
C LEU A 436 13.29 6.82 38.04
N CYS A 437 14.32 7.61 38.35
CA CYS A 437 15.60 7.13 38.87
C CYS A 437 15.60 6.95 40.39
N ASP A 438 14.66 7.55 41.09
CA ASP A 438 14.51 7.43 42.54
C ASP A 438 13.86 6.10 42.94
N VAL A 439 13.75 5.90 44.26
CA VAL A 439 13.00 4.75 44.82
C VAL A 439 11.56 4.77 44.29
N PRO A 440 11.02 3.63 43.81
CA PRO A 440 9.67 3.58 43.30
C PRO A 440 8.66 4.15 44.29
N PRO A 441 7.68 4.97 43.87
CA PRO A 441 6.65 5.51 44.75
C PRO A 441 5.86 4.42 45.46
N GLU A 442 5.29 4.76 46.62
CA GLU A 442 4.43 3.85 47.35
C GLU A 442 3.27 3.34 46.47
N GLY A 443 3.03 2.03 46.50
CA GLY A 443 2.03 1.39 45.64
C GLY A 443 2.53 0.83 44.32
N VAL A 444 3.76 1.18 43.88
CA VAL A 444 4.39 0.61 42.68
C VAL A 444 5.05 -0.72 43.00
N ARG A 445 4.67 -1.78 42.29
CA ARG A 445 5.29 -3.11 42.39
C ARG A 445 6.39 -3.29 41.34
N GLY A 446 7.62 -3.53 41.79
CA GLY A 446 8.79 -3.70 40.92
C GLY A 446 9.38 -2.39 40.44
N ASN A 447 10.46 -2.43 39.62
CA ASN A 447 11.19 -1.26 39.13
C ASN A 447 11.30 -1.20 37.61
N LYS A 448 10.24 -1.53 36.90
CA LYS A 448 10.25 -1.47 35.41
C LYS A 448 10.43 -0.05 34.88
N ALA A 449 9.84 0.92 35.55
CA ALA A 449 9.95 2.32 35.20
C ALA A 449 11.35 2.90 35.45
N GLY A 450 12.05 2.42 36.51
CA GLY A 450 13.42 2.82 36.80
C GLY A 450 14.41 2.49 35.69
N GLY A 451 14.18 1.42 34.93
CA GLY A 451 14.96 1.11 33.73
C GLY A 451 14.89 2.21 32.67
N MET A 452 13.73 2.82 32.46
CA MET A 452 13.57 3.98 31.57
C MET A 452 14.34 5.20 32.10
N GLY A 453 14.22 5.47 33.41
CA GLY A 453 14.95 6.57 34.07
C GLY A 453 16.48 6.45 33.88
N GLN A 454 17.01 5.26 34.06
CA GLN A 454 18.45 5.00 33.88
C GLN A 454 18.89 5.23 32.41
N ILE A 455 18.12 4.81 31.43
CA ILE A 455 18.39 5.06 30.00
C ILE A 455 18.40 6.57 29.74
N LEU A 456 17.36 7.29 30.16
CA LEU A 456 17.23 8.74 29.95
C LEU A 456 18.37 9.50 30.65
N ARG A 457 18.75 9.12 31.88
CA ARG A 457 19.86 9.73 32.60
C ARG A 457 21.20 9.50 31.91
N LYS A 458 21.44 8.30 31.36
CA LYS A 458 22.60 8.00 30.53
C LYS A 458 22.70 8.92 29.34
N TRP A 459 21.57 9.16 28.65
CA TRP A 459 21.54 10.03 27.47
C TRP A 459 21.65 11.52 27.83
N GLN A 460 21.06 11.98 28.95
CA GLN A 460 21.30 13.33 29.47
C GLN A 460 22.77 13.58 29.74
N TRP A 461 23.48 12.56 30.24
CA TRP A 461 24.92 12.65 30.48
C TRP A 461 25.71 12.71 29.17
N ALA A 462 25.36 11.89 28.19
CA ALA A 462 25.95 11.90 26.86
C ALA A 462 25.79 13.26 26.15
N LEU A 463 24.65 13.91 26.31
CA LEU A 463 24.40 15.26 25.77
C LEU A 463 25.32 16.32 26.41
N LYS A 464 25.72 16.15 27.67
CA LYS A 464 26.68 17.03 28.36
C LYS A 464 28.13 16.82 27.89
N GLU A 465 28.39 15.65 27.34
CA GLU A 465 29.70 15.25 26.78
C GLU A 465 29.79 15.54 25.26
N GLU A 466 28.91 16.40 24.75
CA GLU A 466 28.90 16.85 23.37
C GLU A 466 28.76 15.71 22.32
N VAL A 467 28.04 14.63 22.66
CA VAL A 467 27.69 13.57 21.70
C VAL A 467 26.84 14.16 20.58
N GLY A 468 27.08 13.74 19.33
CA GLY A 468 26.39 14.23 18.15
C GLY A 468 24.88 14.05 18.20
N LEU A 469 24.14 14.93 17.51
CA LEU A 469 22.68 14.88 17.46
C LEU A 469 22.17 13.56 16.87
N SER A 470 22.75 13.09 15.77
CA SER A 470 22.43 11.81 15.14
C SER A 470 22.60 10.63 16.10
N ASP A 471 23.70 10.64 16.90
CA ASP A 471 23.97 9.56 17.84
C ASP A 471 22.95 9.51 18.99
N ILE A 472 22.43 10.66 19.42
CA ILE A 472 21.37 10.72 20.45
C ILE A 472 20.04 10.20 19.87
N VAL A 473 19.73 10.54 18.62
CA VAL A 473 18.51 10.04 17.95
C VAL A 473 18.63 8.54 17.69
N GLU A 474 19.79 8.04 17.27
CA GLU A 474 20.06 6.61 17.13
C GLU A 474 19.88 5.85 18.45
N ARG A 475 20.40 6.39 19.56
CA ARG A 475 20.16 5.81 20.90
C ARG A 475 18.68 5.75 21.24
N ALA A 476 17.90 6.78 20.88
CA ALA A 476 16.45 6.77 21.08
C ALA A 476 15.76 5.66 20.27
N VAL A 477 16.30 5.25 19.15
CA VAL A 477 15.80 4.14 18.32
C VAL A 477 16.25 2.78 18.90
N VAL A 478 17.56 2.62 19.15
CA VAL A 478 18.17 1.33 19.51
C VAL A 478 18.02 1.01 21.00
N GLU A 479 18.53 1.90 21.89
CA GLU A 479 18.55 1.63 23.33
C GLU A 479 17.16 1.72 23.99
N SER A 480 16.19 2.40 23.36
CA SER A 480 14.80 2.34 23.80
C SER A 480 14.16 0.97 23.54
N GLY A 481 14.75 0.14 22.68
CA GLY A 481 14.21 -1.14 22.25
C GLY A 481 13.14 -1.05 21.16
N LEU A 482 12.93 0.12 20.53
CA LEU A 482 12.00 0.28 19.40
C LEU A 482 12.44 -0.56 18.20
N GLU A 483 13.74 -0.48 17.84
CA GLU A 483 14.32 -1.28 16.76
C GLU A 483 14.13 -2.78 17.01
N ALA A 484 14.58 -3.28 18.16
CA ALA A 484 14.46 -4.70 18.50
C ALA A 484 13.02 -5.20 18.53
N ALA A 485 12.07 -4.35 18.91
CA ALA A 485 10.64 -4.70 18.89
C ALA A 485 10.12 -4.85 17.44
N LEU A 486 10.49 -3.95 16.54
CA LEU A 486 10.11 -3.99 15.14
C LEU A 486 10.79 -5.15 14.39
N GLU A 487 12.06 -5.43 14.68
CA GLU A 487 12.77 -6.60 14.15
C GLU A 487 12.11 -7.90 14.59
N ALA A 488 11.70 -8.01 15.85
CA ALA A 488 11.00 -9.18 16.37
C ALA A 488 9.62 -9.39 15.75
N GLU A 489 8.98 -8.35 15.23
CA GLU A 489 7.74 -8.45 14.45
C GLU A 489 7.98 -9.13 13.10
N GLY A 490 9.13 -8.93 12.45
CA GLY A 490 9.59 -9.59 11.24
C GLY A 490 8.67 -9.41 10.03
N THR A 491 8.07 -8.25 9.86
CA THR A 491 6.95 -7.97 8.96
C THR A 491 7.35 -6.94 7.90
N ASP A 492 6.71 -6.95 6.75
CA ASP A 492 6.92 -5.92 5.74
C ASP A 492 6.60 -4.54 6.32
N GLU A 493 5.51 -4.44 7.09
CA GLU A 493 5.13 -3.21 7.78
C GLU A 493 6.15 -2.82 8.86
N SER A 494 6.64 -3.77 9.65
CA SER A 494 7.66 -3.47 10.67
C SER A 494 9.00 -3.10 10.05
N HIS A 495 9.37 -3.68 8.90
CA HIS A 495 10.55 -3.26 8.14
C HIS A 495 10.40 -1.84 7.59
N GLU A 496 9.20 -1.48 7.11
CA GLU A 496 8.91 -0.11 6.69
C GLU A 496 9.00 0.87 7.87
N ARG A 497 8.41 0.52 9.01
CA ARG A 497 8.49 1.33 10.25
C ARG A 497 9.93 1.45 10.76
N LEU A 498 10.72 0.39 10.65
CA LEU A 498 12.16 0.43 10.97
C LEU A 498 12.91 1.38 10.02
N SER A 499 12.62 1.31 8.70
CA SER A 499 13.18 2.26 7.73
C SER A 499 12.80 3.71 8.04
N ASN A 500 11.60 3.97 8.59
CA ASN A 500 11.21 5.30 9.03
C ASN A 500 12.01 5.77 10.26
N LEU A 501 12.32 4.88 11.21
CA LEU A 501 13.18 5.23 12.34
C LEU A 501 14.62 5.52 11.90
N GLN A 502 15.14 4.78 10.95
CA GLN A 502 16.44 5.02 10.34
C GLN A 502 16.50 6.36 9.61
N GLU A 503 15.41 6.70 8.90
CA GLU A 503 15.27 7.99 8.24
C GLU A 503 15.18 9.17 9.24
N LEU A 504 14.63 8.93 10.44
CA LEU A 504 14.68 9.94 11.53
C LEU A 504 16.11 10.23 11.97
N VAL A 505 16.96 9.19 12.07
CA VAL A 505 18.40 9.35 12.39
C VAL A 505 19.11 10.14 11.29
N SER A 506 18.85 9.81 10.02
CA SER A 506 19.39 10.55 8.88
C SER A 506 18.93 12.01 8.89
N GLY A 507 17.66 12.28 9.21
CA GLY A 507 17.13 13.62 9.36
C GLY A 507 17.80 14.45 10.45
N ALA A 508 18.18 13.81 11.54
CA ALA A 508 18.93 14.47 12.62
C ALA A 508 20.37 14.81 12.18
N ALA A 509 21.02 13.94 11.39
CA ALA A 509 22.33 14.22 10.81
C ALA A 509 22.28 15.40 9.85
N ASP A 510 21.31 15.41 8.92
CA ASP A 510 21.10 16.52 7.97
C ASP A 510 20.80 17.86 8.69
N TYR A 511 20.02 17.80 9.79
CA TYR A 511 19.76 18.98 10.60
C TYR A 511 21.04 19.52 11.23
N ALA A 512 21.87 18.64 11.82
CA ALA A 512 23.14 19.03 12.46
C ALA A 512 24.12 19.68 11.46
N GLU A 513 24.21 19.17 10.22
CA GLU A 513 25.02 19.78 9.16
C GLU A 513 24.55 21.22 8.83
N ARG A 514 23.23 21.41 8.75
CA ARG A 514 22.64 22.72 8.41
C ARG A 514 22.63 23.71 9.58
N ASN A 515 22.56 23.22 10.80
CA ASN A 515 22.42 24.01 12.02
C ASN A 515 23.39 23.50 13.11
N PRO A 516 24.71 23.73 12.98
CA PRO A 516 25.71 23.17 13.92
C PRO A 516 25.45 23.54 15.39
N ASP A 517 24.91 24.73 15.65
CA ASP A 517 24.62 25.23 17.01
C ASP A 517 23.20 24.89 17.50
N GLY A 518 22.36 24.24 16.67
CA GLY A 518 20.94 24.01 16.96
C GLY A 518 20.71 22.92 18.02
N GLY A 519 21.53 21.89 18.02
CA GLY A 519 21.46 20.77 18.94
C GLY A 519 20.08 20.06 18.94
N LEU A 520 19.86 19.22 19.95
CA LEU A 520 18.61 18.46 20.09
C LEU A 520 17.36 19.35 20.24
N LYS A 521 17.49 20.45 20.98
CA LYS A 521 16.37 21.36 21.21
C LYS A 521 15.90 21.99 19.90
N GLY A 522 16.81 22.53 19.08
CA GLY A 522 16.46 23.13 17.80
C GLY A 522 15.89 22.12 16.80
N PHE A 523 16.41 20.89 16.81
CA PHE A 523 15.85 19.80 16.01
C PHE A 523 14.38 19.50 16.39
N LEU A 524 14.07 19.36 17.67
CA LEU A 524 12.70 19.11 18.13
C LEU A 524 11.76 20.30 17.87
N GLU A 525 12.26 21.53 17.91
CA GLU A 525 11.51 22.72 17.51
C GLU A 525 11.18 22.70 16.00
N GLU A 526 12.16 22.35 15.14
CA GLU A 526 11.94 22.20 13.71
C GLU A 526 10.87 21.12 13.45
N VAL A 527 10.99 19.95 14.09
CA VAL A 527 10.02 18.85 13.99
C VAL A 527 8.61 19.29 14.43
N ALA A 528 8.48 20.04 15.52
CA ALA A 528 7.19 20.53 16.01
C ALA A 528 6.54 21.53 15.05
N LEU A 529 7.33 22.46 14.49
CA LEU A 529 6.85 23.43 13.50
C LEU A 529 6.41 22.77 12.19
N VAL A 530 6.98 21.61 11.86
CA VAL A 530 6.58 20.79 10.71
C VAL A 530 5.16 20.25 10.86
N SER A 531 4.79 19.80 12.06
CA SER A 531 3.48 19.21 12.34
C SER A 531 2.34 20.24 12.36
N ASP A 532 2.61 21.47 12.80
CA ASP A 532 1.57 22.52 12.97
C ASP A 532 1.29 23.35 11.71
N ALA A 533 2.30 23.62 10.88
CA ALA A 533 2.18 24.51 9.72
C ALA A 533 1.28 23.94 8.61
N ASP A 534 1.13 22.63 8.56
CA ASP A 534 0.46 21.89 7.50
C ASP A 534 -1.03 21.56 7.76
N SER A 535 -1.58 21.95 8.91
CA SER A 535 -2.99 21.74 9.24
C SER A 535 -3.95 22.71 8.51
N LYS A 536 -3.42 23.70 7.79
CA LYS A 536 -4.24 24.65 7.02
C LYS A 536 -4.66 24.05 5.68
N ASP A 537 -5.94 23.83 5.57
CA ASP A 537 -6.72 23.40 4.42
C ASP A 537 -6.21 23.98 3.09
N SER A 538 -5.63 23.15 2.25
CA SER A 538 -5.27 23.50 0.89
C SER A 538 -6.48 23.31 -0.04
N SER A 539 -7.45 24.22 0.00
CA SER A 539 -8.52 24.31 -1.01
C SER A 539 -7.99 24.78 -2.39
N GLY A 540 -6.68 24.67 -2.61
CA GLY A 540 -5.97 25.02 -3.82
C GLY A 540 -5.27 23.84 -4.46
N LYS A 541 -4.74 24.04 -5.67
CA LYS A 541 -3.92 23.06 -6.39
C LYS A 541 -2.65 22.72 -5.58
N ALA A 542 -2.44 21.46 -5.27
CA ALA A 542 -1.31 20.97 -4.49
C ALA A 542 -0.59 19.85 -5.24
N ALA A 543 0.72 19.72 -5.02
CA ALA A 543 1.49 18.57 -5.47
C ALA A 543 1.08 17.32 -4.69
N VAL A 544 1.03 16.18 -5.34
CA VAL A 544 0.65 14.91 -4.70
C VAL A 544 1.91 14.08 -4.46
N LEU A 545 2.16 13.72 -3.21
CA LEU A 545 3.25 12.84 -2.79
C LEU A 545 2.66 11.46 -2.45
N MET A 546 3.18 10.39 -3.07
CA MET A 546 2.68 9.04 -2.80
C MET A 546 3.68 7.96 -3.21
N THR A 547 3.50 6.76 -2.69
CA THR A 547 4.26 5.61 -3.18
C THR A 547 3.82 5.24 -4.60
N LEU A 548 4.72 4.61 -5.35
CA LEU A 548 4.43 4.06 -6.68
C LEU A 548 3.21 3.13 -6.69
N HIS A 549 3.03 2.30 -5.66
CA HIS A 549 1.87 1.40 -5.54
C HIS A 549 0.54 2.17 -5.44
N ASN A 550 0.52 3.25 -4.67
CA ASN A 550 -0.68 4.07 -4.51
C ASN A 550 -1.05 4.89 -5.76
N SER A 551 -0.11 5.01 -6.70
CA SER A 551 -0.33 5.73 -7.97
C SER A 551 -1.15 4.95 -8.99
N LYS A 552 -1.33 3.62 -8.79
CA LYS A 552 -2.11 2.79 -9.71
C LYS A 552 -3.54 3.30 -9.83
N GLY A 553 -4.02 3.43 -11.07
CA GLY A 553 -5.34 3.99 -11.37
C GLY A 553 -5.40 5.52 -11.45
N LEU A 554 -4.34 6.23 -11.02
CA LEU A 554 -4.26 7.69 -11.11
C LEU A 554 -3.51 8.15 -12.37
N GLU A 555 -3.54 9.47 -12.66
CA GLU A 555 -2.81 10.09 -13.77
C GLU A 555 -2.61 11.59 -13.51
N PHE A 556 -1.47 12.12 -13.97
CA PHE A 556 -1.04 13.50 -13.71
C PHE A 556 -0.38 14.08 -14.96
N ASP A 557 -0.48 15.40 -15.14
CA ASP A 557 0.19 16.07 -16.27
C ASP A 557 1.71 15.93 -16.18
N VAL A 558 2.24 16.03 -14.96
CA VAL A 558 3.68 15.94 -14.65
C VAL A 558 3.89 14.88 -13.58
N VAL A 559 4.91 14.03 -13.76
CA VAL A 559 5.31 13.04 -12.76
C VAL A 559 6.81 13.13 -12.51
N CYS A 560 7.21 13.12 -11.25
CA CYS A 560 8.57 12.90 -10.81
C CYS A 560 8.68 11.49 -10.20
N LEU A 561 9.63 10.67 -10.66
CA LEU A 561 10.01 9.40 -10.04
C LEU A 561 11.30 9.63 -9.27
N ALA A 562 11.21 9.66 -7.93
CA ALA A 562 12.36 9.90 -7.06
C ALA A 562 12.99 8.60 -6.57
N GLY A 563 14.31 8.61 -6.36
CA GLY A 563 15.05 7.50 -5.80
C GLY A 563 15.27 6.34 -6.76
N CYS A 564 15.50 6.60 -8.03
CA CYS A 564 15.79 5.57 -9.02
C CYS A 564 17.23 5.04 -8.88
N GLU A 565 17.47 4.20 -7.86
CA GLU A 565 18.78 3.68 -7.46
C GLU A 565 18.70 2.20 -7.07
N GLU A 566 19.78 1.45 -7.33
CA GLU A 566 19.91 0.06 -6.88
C GLU A 566 19.74 -0.05 -5.36
N GLY A 567 18.93 -1.02 -4.92
CA GLY A 567 18.63 -1.22 -3.50
C GLY A 567 17.57 -0.27 -2.92
N LEU A 568 17.08 0.70 -3.72
CA LEU A 568 15.95 1.56 -3.37
C LEU A 568 14.81 1.40 -4.38
N PHE A 569 15.12 1.54 -5.67
CA PHE A 569 14.21 1.25 -6.77
C PHE A 569 15.01 0.79 -8.01
N PRO A 570 15.16 -0.53 -8.23
CA PRO A 570 14.45 -1.66 -7.63
C PRO A 570 14.83 -1.95 -6.18
N LEU A 571 13.83 -2.31 -5.36
CA LEU A 571 14.02 -2.78 -4.00
C LEU A 571 14.00 -4.31 -4.00
N LEU A 572 15.18 -4.91 -4.13
CA LEU A 572 15.34 -6.36 -4.18
C LEU A 572 15.75 -6.89 -2.80
N ARG A 573 15.01 -7.86 -2.27
CA ARG A 573 15.40 -8.61 -1.07
C ARG A 573 16.38 -9.72 -1.44
N GLN A 574 17.19 -10.16 -0.48
CA GLN A 574 18.23 -11.18 -0.71
C GLN A 574 17.66 -12.52 -1.22
N ASP A 575 16.43 -12.83 -0.89
CA ASP A 575 15.68 -14.06 -1.28
C ASP A 575 14.76 -13.85 -2.48
N GLY A 576 14.68 -12.63 -3.02
CA GLY A 576 13.88 -12.31 -4.19
C GLY A 576 14.48 -12.89 -5.48
N GLY A 577 13.79 -13.86 -6.08
CA GLY A 577 14.17 -14.44 -7.37
C GLY A 577 14.02 -13.46 -8.55
N PRO A 578 14.23 -13.94 -9.78
CA PRO A 578 14.03 -13.14 -11.00
C PRO A 578 12.65 -12.48 -11.09
N GLU A 579 11.63 -13.10 -10.51
CA GLU A 579 10.24 -12.64 -10.49
C GLU A 579 10.06 -11.34 -9.71
N ALA A 580 10.84 -11.15 -8.62
CA ALA A 580 10.83 -9.91 -7.85
C ALA A 580 11.34 -8.72 -8.69
N LEU A 581 12.37 -8.92 -9.49
CA LEU A 581 12.87 -7.88 -10.40
C LEU A 581 11.85 -7.57 -11.51
N GLU A 582 11.13 -8.59 -12.01
CA GLU A 582 10.06 -8.36 -12.98
C GLU A 582 8.90 -7.56 -12.39
N GLU A 583 8.57 -7.78 -11.11
CA GLU A 583 7.55 -6.97 -10.42
C GLU A 583 8.01 -5.52 -10.23
N GLU A 584 9.26 -5.28 -9.85
CA GLU A 584 9.82 -3.93 -9.76
C GLU A 584 9.83 -3.21 -11.14
N ARG A 585 10.07 -3.93 -12.26
CA ARG A 585 9.90 -3.36 -13.61
C ARG A 585 8.44 -3.00 -13.92
N ARG A 586 7.48 -3.85 -13.49
CA ARG A 586 6.04 -3.51 -13.61
C ARG A 586 5.71 -2.26 -12.80
N LEU A 587 6.31 -2.13 -11.63
CA LEU A 587 6.12 -0.94 -10.79
C LEU A 587 6.72 0.32 -11.44
N PHE A 588 7.88 0.21 -12.08
CA PHE A 588 8.44 1.29 -12.89
C PHE A 588 7.52 1.64 -14.07
N TYR A 589 7.02 0.65 -14.80
CA TYR A 589 6.05 0.83 -15.88
C TYR A 589 4.76 1.51 -15.37
N VAL A 590 4.25 1.11 -14.23
CA VAL A 590 3.10 1.77 -13.60
C VAL A 590 3.41 3.23 -13.32
N GLY A 591 4.51 3.54 -12.64
CA GLY A 591 4.89 4.91 -12.29
C GLY A 591 5.08 5.81 -13.51
N THR A 592 5.83 5.37 -14.51
CA THR A 592 6.08 6.12 -15.75
C THR A 592 4.79 6.40 -16.52
N THR A 593 3.90 5.42 -16.62
CA THR A 593 2.60 5.54 -17.32
C THR A 593 1.54 6.34 -16.54
N ARG A 594 1.88 6.90 -15.36
CA ARG A 594 1.03 7.90 -14.69
C ARG A 594 1.17 9.28 -15.33
N ALA A 595 2.29 9.54 -16.00
CA ALA A 595 2.54 10.82 -16.65
C ALA A 595 1.74 10.95 -17.96
N ARG A 596 1.09 12.11 -18.12
CA ARG A 596 0.40 12.51 -19.35
C ARG A 596 1.34 13.25 -20.29
N LYS A 597 2.07 14.25 -19.78
CA LYS A 597 2.81 15.22 -20.60
C LYS A 597 4.31 15.24 -20.31
N LYS A 598 4.69 15.22 -19.03
CA LYS A 598 6.10 15.32 -18.61
C LYS A 598 6.44 14.26 -17.59
N LEU A 599 7.60 13.64 -17.77
CA LEU A 599 8.15 12.68 -16.85
C LEU A 599 9.59 13.10 -16.50
N HIS A 600 9.85 13.18 -15.20
CA HIS A 600 11.18 13.39 -14.63
C HIS A 600 11.55 12.16 -13.80
N ILE A 601 12.72 11.60 -14.04
CA ILE A 601 13.29 10.47 -13.31
C ILE A 601 14.51 11.00 -12.57
N LEU A 602 14.57 10.77 -11.28
CA LEU A 602 15.58 11.34 -10.42
C LEU A 602 16.31 10.24 -9.62
N ASN A 603 17.60 10.43 -9.46
CA ASN A 603 18.45 9.65 -8.56
C ASN A 603 19.49 10.54 -7.90
N ALA A 604 19.98 10.14 -6.74
CA ALA A 604 21.07 10.78 -6.03
C ALA A 604 22.35 9.96 -6.10
N ARG A 605 23.51 10.63 -6.16
CA ARG A 605 24.84 9.96 -6.12
C ARG A 605 25.20 9.48 -4.73
N VAL A 606 24.71 10.18 -3.71
CA VAL A 606 24.94 9.87 -2.30
C VAL A 606 23.62 10.01 -1.55
N ARG A 607 23.33 9.07 -0.65
CA ARG A 607 22.23 9.15 0.32
C ARG A 607 22.74 8.91 1.73
N THR A 608 22.11 9.60 2.66
CA THR A 608 22.33 9.36 4.07
C THR A 608 21.40 8.22 4.51
N ARG A 609 22.01 7.10 4.92
CA ARG A 609 21.30 5.94 5.49
C ARG A 609 21.89 5.65 6.85
N PHE A 610 21.06 5.57 7.89
CA PHE A 610 21.53 5.35 9.28
C PHE A 610 22.53 6.43 9.75
N GLY A 611 22.38 7.67 9.31
CA GLY A 611 23.35 8.73 9.62
C GLY A 611 24.68 8.61 8.86
N ILE A 612 24.87 7.60 8.02
CA ILE A 612 26.09 7.38 7.21
C ILE A 612 25.80 7.75 5.76
N ARG A 613 26.73 8.48 5.15
CA ARG A 613 26.68 8.83 3.73
C ARG A 613 27.21 7.69 2.89
N ASP A 614 26.32 7.07 2.10
CA ASP A 614 26.63 5.98 1.18
C ASP A 614 26.52 6.41 -0.26
N ALA A 615 27.46 5.98 -1.10
CA ALA A 615 27.39 6.16 -2.53
C ALA A 615 26.30 5.26 -3.13
N CYS A 616 25.44 5.83 -3.98
CA CYS A 616 24.38 5.13 -4.65
C CYS A 616 24.75 4.77 -6.09
N ILE A 617 24.31 3.60 -6.53
CA ILE A 617 24.40 3.17 -7.92
C ILE A 617 23.07 3.52 -8.61
N PRO A 618 23.08 4.23 -9.75
CA PRO A 618 21.84 4.46 -10.49
C PRO A 618 21.09 3.17 -10.80
N SER A 619 19.77 3.24 -10.78
CA SER A 619 18.90 2.09 -11.08
C SER A 619 19.24 1.48 -12.43
N ARG A 620 19.32 0.15 -12.50
CA ARG A 620 19.45 -0.57 -13.78
C ARG A 620 18.32 -0.26 -14.77
N PHE A 621 17.18 0.23 -14.29
CA PHE A 621 16.08 0.64 -15.17
C PHE A 621 16.47 1.82 -16.07
N LEU A 622 17.43 2.66 -15.65
CA LEU A 622 17.93 3.76 -16.47
C LEU A 622 18.70 3.25 -17.69
N ASP A 623 19.45 2.14 -17.54
CA ASP A 623 20.17 1.49 -18.66
C ASP A 623 19.23 0.69 -19.58
N GLU A 624 18.02 0.39 -19.12
CA GLU A 624 17.00 -0.35 -19.87
C GLU A 624 16.11 0.58 -20.72
N MET A 625 16.18 1.89 -20.51
CA MET A 625 15.36 2.89 -21.23
C MET A 625 15.83 3.10 -22.67
N ASP A 626 14.89 3.51 -23.51
CA ASP A 626 15.15 3.97 -24.86
C ASP A 626 15.78 5.37 -24.80
N LEU A 627 17.08 5.46 -25.07
CA LEU A 627 17.85 6.69 -24.94
C LEU A 627 17.45 7.79 -25.94
N ASP A 628 16.82 7.45 -27.07
CA ASP A 628 16.31 8.43 -28.03
C ASP A 628 15.13 9.25 -27.49
N ALA A 629 14.49 8.76 -26.42
CA ALA A 629 13.38 9.41 -25.77
C ALA A 629 13.78 10.16 -24.48
N VAL A 630 15.07 10.23 -24.15
CA VAL A 630 15.59 10.72 -22.86
C VAL A 630 16.53 11.91 -23.05
N VAL A 631 16.56 12.80 -22.05
CA VAL A 631 17.56 13.88 -21.87
C VAL A 631 18.14 13.81 -20.47
N PHE A 632 19.48 13.88 -20.36
CA PHE A 632 20.24 13.83 -19.12
C PHE A 632 20.65 15.22 -18.64
#